data_cca787e6d04079e3d1b3d020fe5c2249
#
_entry.id   cca787e6d04079e3d1b3d020fe5c2249
#
_cell.length_a   1.000
_cell.length_b   1.000
_cell.length_c   1.000
_cell.angle_alpha   90.00
_cell.angle_beta   90.00
_cell.angle_gamma   90.00
#
_symmetry.space_group_name_H-M   'P 1'
#
loop_
_entity.id
_entity.type
_entity.pdbx_description
1 polymer ?
#
loop_
_entity_poly.entity_id
_entity_poly.type
_entity_poly.pdbx_seq_one_letter_code
_entity_poly.pdbx_strand_id
1 'polypeptide(L)'
;QTAAILVEPIQGEGGICVPSEGYLQGLRKLCDGAGALLVFDEVQTGIGRTGRLFAYEHWGVEPDIMVLAKALGGGLPIGAMLAKEEVAASFTPGTHAATFGGNPLVTTAALATLTTILEENLAQRAAQMGGRLMYQLRSIQDAHHGVKAIRGEGLLVGMELDREVRPVLARCLDAGLLLSSAGEKVIRFAPPLIVSEKEVQRAVDILDTALSEVTG
;
A
#
# COMPACT_ATOMS: atom_id res chain seq x y z
N GLN A 1 4.84 -5.45 30.32
CA GLN A 1 3.46 -5.24 29.84
C GLN A 1 3.53 -4.65 28.43
N THR A 2 2.80 -5.25 27.49
CA THR A 2 2.66 -4.74 26.11
C THR A 2 1.53 -3.73 26.08
N ALA A 3 1.79 -2.49 25.63
CA ALA A 3 0.78 -1.43 25.55
C ALA A 3 0.02 -1.46 24.23
N ALA A 4 0.68 -1.85 23.13
CA ALA A 4 0.07 -1.87 21.80
C ALA A 4 0.78 -2.87 20.88
N ILE A 5 0.07 -3.31 19.85
CA ILE A 5 0.62 -4.02 18.67
C ILE A 5 0.44 -3.10 17.48
N LEU A 6 1.54 -2.75 16.80
CA LEU A 6 1.54 -1.95 15.58
C LEU A 6 1.92 -2.83 14.40
N VAL A 7 1.07 -2.83 13.36
CA VAL A 7 1.29 -3.61 12.13
C VAL A 7 0.81 -2.84 10.90
N GLU A 8 1.43 -3.11 9.76
CA GLU A 8 0.86 -2.78 8.46
C GLU A 8 -0.19 -3.85 8.09
N PRO A 9 -1.43 -3.50 7.67
CA PRO A 9 -2.41 -4.50 7.20
C PRO A 9 -1.89 -5.32 6.03
N ILE A 10 -1.11 -4.71 5.14
CA ILE A 10 -0.26 -5.35 4.14
C ILE A 10 1.12 -4.74 4.29
N GLN A 11 2.15 -5.54 4.50
CA GLN A 11 3.50 -5.02 4.59
C GLN A 11 3.96 -4.45 3.26
N GLY A 12 4.32 -3.17 3.21
CA GLY A 12 4.79 -2.48 2.02
C GLY A 12 6.26 -2.79 1.71
N GLU A 13 7.19 -2.21 2.47
CA GLU A 13 8.64 -2.40 2.29
C GLU A 13 9.09 -3.84 2.56
N GLY A 14 8.35 -4.59 3.38
CA GLY A 14 8.60 -6.00 3.68
C GLY A 14 8.37 -6.97 2.53
N GLY A 15 7.93 -6.49 1.34
CA GLY A 15 7.77 -7.33 0.15
C GLY A 15 6.31 -7.50 -0.31
N ILE A 16 5.45 -6.56 -0.06
CA ILE A 16 4.01 -6.60 -0.36
C ILE A 16 3.39 -7.89 0.22
N CYS A 17 3.60 -8.10 1.52
CA CYS A 17 3.12 -9.30 2.18
C CYS A 17 1.67 -9.11 2.64
N VAL A 18 0.75 -9.76 1.94
CA VAL A 18 -0.66 -9.86 2.34
C VAL A 18 -0.77 -10.86 3.48
N PRO A 19 -1.42 -10.53 4.60
CA PRO A 19 -1.52 -11.43 5.74
C PRO A 19 -2.34 -12.68 5.41
N SER A 20 -2.04 -13.78 6.08
CA SER A 20 -2.85 -14.99 6.00
C SER A 20 -4.25 -14.74 6.57
N GLU A 21 -5.20 -15.55 6.10
CA GLU A 21 -6.57 -15.50 6.62
C GLU A 21 -6.60 -15.64 8.16
N GLY A 22 -7.39 -14.80 8.80
CA GLY A 22 -7.54 -14.82 10.27
C GLY A 22 -6.43 -14.13 11.06
N TYR A 23 -5.31 -13.71 10.43
CA TYR A 23 -4.20 -13.08 11.15
C TYR A 23 -4.60 -11.78 11.86
N LEU A 24 -5.21 -10.83 11.14
CA LEU A 24 -5.62 -9.54 11.72
C LEU A 24 -6.74 -9.72 12.76
N GLN A 25 -7.68 -10.64 12.51
CA GLN A 25 -8.71 -11.01 13.48
C GLN A 25 -8.10 -11.62 14.75
N GLY A 26 -7.06 -12.43 14.59
CA GLY A 26 -6.29 -13.00 15.70
C GLY A 26 -5.59 -11.93 16.53
N LEU A 27 -4.96 -10.94 15.88
CA LEU A 27 -4.36 -9.80 16.56
C LEU A 27 -5.38 -8.97 17.34
N ARG A 28 -6.56 -8.72 16.75
CA ARG A 28 -7.64 -8.00 17.44
C ARG A 28 -8.07 -8.72 18.71
N LYS A 29 -8.34 -10.03 18.63
CA LYS A 29 -8.70 -10.86 19.80
C LYS A 29 -7.61 -10.86 20.87
N LEU A 30 -6.35 -10.93 20.45
CA LEU A 30 -5.21 -10.92 21.36
C LEU A 30 -5.08 -9.57 22.08
N CYS A 31 -5.24 -8.46 21.36
CA CYS A 31 -5.23 -7.11 21.93
C CYS A 31 -6.37 -6.94 22.94
N ASP A 32 -7.59 -7.33 22.57
CA ASP A 32 -8.76 -7.24 23.44
C ASP A 32 -8.56 -8.04 24.74
N GLY A 33 -8.05 -9.28 24.62
CA GLY A 33 -7.79 -10.15 25.77
C GLY A 33 -6.66 -9.67 26.69
N ALA A 34 -5.68 -8.93 26.13
CA ALA A 34 -4.53 -8.42 26.87
C ALA A 34 -4.70 -6.98 27.37
N GLY A 35 -5.77 -6.28 26.99
CA GLY A 35 -5.96 -4.84 27.24
C GLY A 35 -4.92 -3.97 26.51
N ALA A 36 -4.44 -4.43 25.36
CA ALA A 36 -3.49 -3.72 24.51
C ALA A 36 -4.20 -3.05 23.32
N LEU A 37 -3.64 -1.97 22.79
CA LEU A 37 -4.17 -1.30 21.61
C LEU A 37 -3.71 -2.00 20.33
N LEU A 38 -4.59 -2.07 19.32
CA LEU A 38 -4.24 -2.45 17.95
C LEU A 38 -4.05 -1.20 17.11
N VAL A 39 -2.86 -1.05 16.53
CA VAL A 39 -2.49 0.11 15.70
C VAL A 39 -2.23 -0.38 14.28
N PHE A 40 -2.93 0.20 13.30
CA PHE A 40 -2.67 -0.06 11.89
C PHE A 40 -1.87 1.07 11.25
N ASP A 41 -0.73 0.70 10.65
CA ASP A 41 0.03 1.57 9.77
C ASP A 41 -0.55 1.46 8.35
N GLU A 42 -1.39 2.42 8.00
CA GLU A 42 -2.01 2.54 6.67
C GLU A 42 -1.30 3.59 5.80
N VAL A 43 -0.06 3.92 6.13
CA VAL A 43 0.73 4.91 5.39
C VAL A 43 0.94 4.51 3.93
N GLN A 44 1.08 3.22 3.62
CA GLN A 44 1.19 2.72 2.24
C GLN A 44 -0.12 2.12 1.71
N THR A 45 -0.95 1.58 2.58
CA THR A 45 -2.13 0.79 2.21
C THR A 45 -3.41 1.60 2.11
N GLY A 46 -3.49 2.72 2.82
CA GLY A 46 -4.67 3.57 2.87
C GLY A 46 -4.88 4.46 1.64
N ILE A 47 -5.90 5.31 1.74
CA ILE A 47 -6.24 6.34 0.75
C ILE A 47 -6.50 5.74 -0.64
N GLY A 48 -7.29 4.66 -0.68
CA GLY A 48 -7.74 4.03 -1.93
C GLY A 48 -6.77 3.03 -2.55
N ARG A 49 -5.51 2.94 -2.09
CA ARG A 49 -4.43 2.17 -2.71
C ARG A 49 -4.76 0.70 -2.93
N THR A 50 -5.37 0.04 -1.94
CA THR A 50 -5.67 -1.39 -1.97
C THR A 50 -7.03 -1.74 -2.56
N GLY A 51 -7.77 -0.75 -3.09
CA GLY A 51 -9.11 -0.98 -3.64
C GLY A 51 -10.26 -0.76 -2.63
N ARG A 52 -9.92 -0.37 -1.42
CA ARG A 52 -10.80 0.17 -0.38
C ARG A 52 -10.24 1.52 0.06
N LEU A 53 -11.04 2.35 0.75
CA LEU A 53 -10.52 3.61 1.26
C LEU A 53 -9.37 3.37 2.25
N PHE A 54 -9.56 2.40 3.13
CA PHE A 54 -8.54 1.88 4.05
C PHE A 54 -8.42 0.37 3.92
N ALA A 55 -7.21 -0.17 4.06
CA ALA A 55 -6.97 -1.59 3.87
C ALA A 55 -7.65 -2.47 4.92
N TYR A 56 -7.83 -1.98 6.15
CA TYR A 56 -8.50 -2.76 7.21
C TYR A 56 -9.92 -3.20 6.81
N GLU A 57 -10.58 -2.49 5.90
CA GLU A 57 -11.92 -2.81 5.40
C GLU A 57 -11.98 -4.17 4.67
N HIS A 58 -10.85 -4.67 4.14
CA HIS A 58 -10.79 -5.99 3.51
C HIS A 58 -11.04 -7.13 4.50
N TRP A 59 -10.65 -6.93 5.76
CA TRP A 59 -10.75 -7.96 6.81
C TRP A 59 -11.82 -7.67 7.86
N GLY A 60 -12.45 -6.49 7.82
CA GLY A 60 -13.47 -6.09 8.79
C GLY A 60 -12.92 -5.97 10.22
N VAL A 61 -11.64 -5.61 10.37
CA VAL A 61 -10.96 -5.48 11.67
C VAL A 61 -10.65 -4.02 11.93
N GLU A 62 -11.40 -3.38 12.80
CA GLU A 62 -11.15 -1.98 13.17
C GLU A 62 -9.99 -1.86 14.16
N PRO A 63 -8.98 -1.02 13.87
CA PRO A 63 -7.92 -0.70 14.83
C PRO A 63 -8.41 0.28 15.91
N ASP A 64 -7.66 0.37 16.99
CA ASP A 64 -7.86 1.43 17.99
C ASP A 64 -7.19 2.73 17.55
N ILE A 65 -6.10 2.62 16.80
CA ILE A 65 -5.37 3.73 16.18
C ILE A 65 -5.04 3.37 14.73
N MET A 66 -5.21 4.34 13.82
CA MET A 66 -4.78 4.23 12.43
C MET A 66 -3.90 5.42 12.07
N VAL A 67 -2.76 5.16 11.42
CA VAL A 67 -1.86 6.22 10.94
C VAL A 67 -1.87 6.30 9.42
N LEU A 68 -1.87 7.52 8.90
CA LEU A 68 -1.96 7.85 7.48
C LEU A 68 -0.87 8.86 7.11
N ALA A 69 -0.37 8.78 5.89
CA ALA A 69 0.53 9.78 5.30
C ALA A 69 0.52 9.65 3.76
N LYS A 70 1.64 9.92 3.11
CA LYS A 70 1.91 9.71 1.67
C LYS A 70 0.74 10.18 0.78
N ALA A 71 -0.08 9.26 0.28
CA ALA A 71 -1.20 9.56 -0.61
C ALA A 71 -2.21 10.55 -0.03
N LEU A 72 -2.31 10.65 1.31
CA LEU A 72 -3.21 11.60 1.99
C LEU A 72 -3.00 13.04 1.52
N GLY A 73 -1.75 13.44 1.32
CA GLY A 73 -1.41 14.82 0.95
C GLY A 73 -1.44 15.12 -0.56
N GLY A 74 -1.72 14.12 -1.41
CA GLY A 74 -1.69 14.33 -2.86
C GLY A 74 -0.35 14.81 -3.41
N GLY A 75 0.76 14.54 -2.69
CA GLY A 75 2.12 14.98 -3.00
C GLY A 75 2.70 15.99 -1.99
N LEU A 76 1.87 16.58 -1.14
CA LEU A 76 2.34 17.45 -0.04
C LEU A 76 2.60 16.64 1.24
N PRO A 77 3.58 17.06 2.08
CA PRO A 77 3.94 16.32 3.29
C PRO A 77 2.91 16.53 4.39
N ILE A 78 2.14 15.51 4.69
CA ILE A 78 1.18 15.46 5.79
C ILE A 78 1.15 14.04 6.36
N GLY A 79 0.96 13.92 7.67
CA GLY A 79 0.58 12.70 8.36
C GLY A 79 -0.64 12.96 9.23
N ALA A 80 -1.44 11.93 9.45
CA ALA A 80 -2.57 11.96 10.34
C ALA A 80 -2.61 10.69 11.18
N MET A 81 -3.07 10.84 12.41
CA MET A 81 -3.40 9.74 13.31
C MET A 81 -4.89 9.85 13.65
N LEU A 82 -5.62 8.78 13.43
CA LEU A 82 -7.01 8.62 13.86
C LEU A 82 -7.03 7.65 15.03
N ALA A 83 -7.81 7.95 16.04
CA ALA A 83 -7.94 7.08 17.20
C ALA A 83 -9.39 7.03 17.66
N LYS A 84 -9.78 5.93 18.31
CA LYS A 84 -11.06 5.85 19.00
C LYS A 84 -11.15 6.90 20.12
N GLU A 85 -12.34 7.33 20.45
CA GLU A 85 -12.57 8.43 21.40
C GLU A 85 -11.87 8.22 22.74
N GLU A 86 -11.96 7.02 23.30
CA GLU A 86 -11.33 6.67 24.58
C GLU A 86 -9.79 6.74 24.54
N VAL A 87 -9.19 6.48 23.38
CA VAL A 87 -7.74 6.62 23.18
C VAL A 87 -7.36 8.07 22.93
N ALA A 88 -8.14 8.77 22.10
CA ALA A 88 -7.94 10.17 21.76
C ALA A 88 -8.06 11.10 22.98
N ALA A 89 -8.87 10.74 23.98
CA ALA A 89 -9.01 11.50 25.24
C ALA A 89 -7.69 11.65 26.02
N SER A 90 -6.67 10.83 25.73
CA SER A 90 -5.32 10.97 26.31
C SER A 90 -4.55 12.18 25.76
N PHE A 91 -4.95 12.74 24.61
CA PHE A 91 -4.35 13.93 24.03
C PHE A 91 -4.98 15.18 24.65
N THR A 92 -4.33 15.70 25.68
CA THR A 92 -4.74 16.92 26.35
C THR A 92 -3.86 18.11 25.91
N PRO A 93 -4.27 19.35 26.13
CA PRO A 93 -3.45 20.51 25.81
C PRO A 93 -2.02 20.39 26.33
N GLY A 94 -1.04 20.55 25.45
CA GLY A 94 0.39 20.47 25.77
C GLY A 94 1.03 19.08 25.69
N THR A 95 0.28 18.00 25.45
CA THR A 95 0.84 16.64 25.34
C THR A 95 1.39 16.32 23.97
N HIS A 96 0.98 17.04 22.94
CA HIS A 96 1.46 16.89 21.56
C HIS A 96 1.52 18.24 20.85
N ALA A 97 2.56 18.47 20.03
CA ALA A 97 2.69 19.64 19.18
C ALA A 97 3.52 19.32 17.93
N ALA A 98 3.23 20.02 16.83
CA ALA A 98 4.02 19.99 15.60
C ALA A 98 3.99 21.40 14.98
N THR A 99 5.17 21.98 14.69
CA THR A 99 5.27 23.35 14.15
C THR A 99 4.48 23.54 12.86
N PHE A 100 4.59 22.59 11.93
CA PHE A 100 3.92 22.64 10.63
C PHE A 100 2.79 21.63 10.47
N GLY A 101 2.52 20.81 11.49
CA GLY A 101 1.46 19.82 11.46
C GLY A 101 0.08 20.46 11.33
N GLY A 102 -0.73 19.99 10.40
CA GLY A 102 -2.11 20.48 10.20
C GLY A 102 -2.22 21.90 9.67
N ASN A 103 -1.16 22.45 9.03
CA ASN A 103 -1.26 23.80 8.46
C ASN A 103 -2.28 23.85 7.29
N PRO A 104 -2.87 25.05 7.02
CA PRO A 104 -3.95 25.18 6.04
C PRO A 104 -3.62 24.69 4.62
N LEU A 105 -2.36 24.82 4.19
CA LEU A 105 -1.95 24.39 2.84
C LEU A 105 -2.07 22.86 2.69
N VAL A 106 -1.45 22.11 3.58
CA VAL A 106 -1.41 20.64 3.49
C VAL A 106 -2.76 20.01 3.81
N THR A 107 -3.56 20.59 4.72
CA THR A 107 -4.90 20.10 5.03
C THR A 107 -5.89 20.37 3.90
N THR A 108 -5.77 21.51 3.20
CA THR A 108 -6.56 21.79 1.99
C THR A 108 -6.22 20.79 0.88
N ALA A 109 -4.93 20.49 0.67
CA ALA A 109 -4.52 19.48 -0.31
C ALA A 109 -5.04 18.07 0.06
N ALA A 110 -4.96 17.70 1.33
CA ALA A 110 -5.49 16.42 1.81
C ALA A 110 -7.01 16.33 1.63
N LEU A 111 -7.74 17.42 1.92
CA LEU A 111 -9.19 17.48 1.69
C LEU A 111 -9.52 17.31 0.21
N ALA A 112 -8.84 18.04 -0.68
CA ALA A 112 -9.03 17.92 -2.12
C ALA A 112 -8.74 16.49 -2.62
N THR A 113 -7.66 15.88 -2.13
CA THR A 113 -7.29 14.50 -2.46
C THR A 113 -8.39 13.51 -2.05
N LEU A 114 -8.85 13.57 -0.79
CA LEU A 114 -9.90 12.68 -0.29
C LEU A 114 -11.22 12.89 -1.03
N THR A 115 -11.61 14.15 -1.26
CA THR A 115 -12.83 14.48 -2.02
C THR A 115 -12.78 13.87 -3.41
N THR A 116 -11.68 14.06 -4.16
CA THR A 116 -11.51 13.49 -5.50
C THR A 116 -11.57 11.95 -5.47
N ILE A 117 -10.91 11.31 -4.53
CA ILE A 117 -10.93 9.84 -4.41
C ILE A 117 -12.35 9.31 -4.18
N LEU A 118 -13.13 10.00 -3.35
CA LEU A 118 -14.51 9.60 -3.03
C LEU A 118 -15.47 9.90 -4.19
N GLU A 119 -15.43 11.11 -4.77
CA GLU A 119 -16.34 11.52 -5.83
C GLU A 119 -16.09 10.75 -7.13
N GLU A 120 -14.83 10.46 -7.47
CA GLU A 120 -14.48 9.73 -8.68
C GLU A 120 -14.40 8.20 -8.46
N ASN A 121 -14.73 7.71 -7.27
CA ASN A 121 -14.67 6.27 -6.90
C ASN A 121 -13.31 5.63 -7.19
N LEU A 122 -12.21 6.34 -6.94
CA LEU A 122 -10.87 5.89 -7.31
C LEU A 122 -10.41 4.64 -6.56
N ALA A 123 -10.94 4.36 -5.37
CA ALA A 123 -10.67 3.11 -4.68
C ALA A 123 -11.24 1.90 -5.47
N GLN A 124 -12.48 1.99 -5.95
CA GLN A 124 -13.06 0.93 -6.78
C GLN A 124 -12.28 0.77 -8.11
N ARG A 125 -11.84 1.88 -8.70
CA ARG A 125 -10.97 1.85 -9.89
C ARG A 125 -9.65 1.14 -9.58
N ALA A 126 -9.02 1.41 -8.43
CA ALA A 126 -7.80 0.75 -8.01
C ALA A 126 -8.00 -0.77 -7.86
N ALA A 127 -9.13 -1.23 -7.33
CA ALA A 127 -9.46 -2.64 -7.28
C ALA A 127 -9.54 -3.27 -8.69
N GLN A 128 -10.22 -2.61 -9.63
CA GLN A 128 -10.38 -3.08 -11.01
C GLN A 128 -9.05 -3.14 -11.75
N MET A 129 -8.27 -2.05 -11.72
CA MET A 129 -6.98 -1.98 -12.40
C MET A 129 -5.93 -2.90 -11.75
N GLY A 130 -5.97 -3.05 -10.45
CA GLY A 130 -5.13 -3.99 -9.71
C GLY A 130 -5.41 -5.44 -10.06
N GLY A 131 -6.67 -5.83 -10.16
CA GLY A 131 -7.09 -7.15 -10.63
C GLY A 131 -6.57 -7.43 -12.04
N ARG A 132 -6.69 -6.44 -12.95
CA ARG A 132 -6.16 -6.54 -14.32
C ARG A 132 -4.64 -6.66 -14.34
N LEU A 133 -3.92 -5.84 -13.58
CA LEU A 133 -2.48 -5.90 -13.44
C LEU A 133 -2.03 -7.29 -12.95
N MET A 134 -2.61 -7.77 -11.85
CA MET A 134 -2.25 -9.09 -11.30
C MET A 134 -2.55 -10.23 -12.28
N TYR A 135 -3.65 -10.15 -13.03
CA TYR A 135 -3.96 -11.15 -14.07
C TYR A 135 -2.86 -11.20 -15.15
N GLN A 136 -2.42 -10.05 -15.66
CA GLN A 136 -1.37 -9.98 -16.67
C GLN A 136 0.00 -10.42 -16.11
N LEU A 137 0.32 -10.03 -14.87
CA LEU A 137 1.57 -10.45 -14.21
C LEU A 137 1.63 -11.97 -13.98
N ARG A 138 0.48 -12.65 -13.77
CA ARG A 138 0.45 -14.12 -13.70
C ARG A 138 0.81 -14.79 -15.03
N SER A 139 0.43 -14.19 -16.16
CA SER A 139 0.88 -14.67 -17.48
C SER A 139 2.41 -14.57 -17.64
N ILE A 140 3.02 -13.51 -17.09
CA ILE A 140 4.49 -13.38 -17.03
C ILE A 140 5.08 -14.46 -16.11
N GLN A 141 4.47 -14.73 -14.96
CA GLN A 141 4.92 -15.79 -14.04
C GLN A 141 4.94 -17.16 -14.72
N ASP A 142 3.94 -17.45 -15.53
CA ASP A 142 3.86 -18.72 -16.27
C ASP A 142 4.96 -18.82 -17.35
N ALA A 143 5.36 -17.70 -17.94
CA ALA A 143 6.38 -17.64 -18.99
C ALA A 143 7.82 -17.58 -18.44
N HIS A 144 8.03 -17.06 -17.24
CA HIS A 144 9.35 -16.82 -16.64
C HIS A 144 9.55 -17.60 -15.34
N HIS A 145 10.27 -18.70 -15.37
CA HIS A 145 10.52 -19.58 -14.21
C HIS A 145 11.19 -18.88 -13.01
N GLY A 146 11.85 -17.72 -13.24
CA GLY A 146 12.44 -16.89 -12.20
C GLY A 146 11.43 -16.11 -11.35
N VAL A 147 10.17 -15.99 -11.80
CA VAL A 147 9.09 -15.33 -11.05
C VAL A 147 8.45 -16.32 -10.09
N LYS A 148 8.59 -16.10 -8.79
CA LYS A 148 8.15 -17.03 -7.73
C LYS A 148 6.73 -16.79 -7.27
N ALA A 149 6.33 -15.52 -7.12
CA ALA A 149 5.01 -15.18 -6.63
C ALA A 149 4.54 -13.82 -7.15
N ILE A 150 3.22 -13.69 -7.32
CA ILE A 150 2.51 -12.42 -7.52
C ILE A 150 1.52 -12.29 -6.38
N ARG A 151 1.59 -11.18 -5.65
CA ARG A 151 0.71 -10.91 -4.49
C ARG A 151 0.40 -9.44 -4.35
N GLY A 152 -0.67 -9.10 -3.64
CA GLY A 152 -1.08 -7.72 -3.39
C GLY A 152 -2.58 -7.56 -3.36
N GLU A 153 -3.01 -6.30 -3.14
CA GLU A 153 -4.40 -5.88 -3.19
C GLU A 153 -4.51 -4.54 -3.92
N GLY A 154 -5.51 -4.41 -4.78
CA GLY A 154 -5.69 -3.22 -5.61
C GLY A 154 -4.44 -2.87 -6.41
N LEU A 155 -4.00 -1.62 -6.33
CA LEU A 155 -2.79 -1.13 -6.99
C LEU A 155 -1.54 -1.12 -6.07
N LEU A 156 -1.48 -2.02 -5.10
CA LEU A 156 -0.29 -2.34 -4.33
C LEU A 156 0.06 -3.79 -4.60
N VAL A 157 0.92 -4.02 -5.60
CA VAL A 157 1.24 -5.37 -6.10
C VAL A 157 2.75 -5.62 -6.03
N GLY A 158 3.13 -6.83 -5.64
CA GLY A 158 4.50 -7.32 -5.62
C GLY A 158 4.69 -8.53 -6.52
N MET A 159 5.79 -8.52 -7.28
CA MET A 159 6.30 -9.66 -8.04
C MET A 159 7.61 -10.10 -7.41
N GLU A 160 7.64 -11.30 -6.85
CA GLU A 160 8.84 -11.87 -6.24
C GLU A 160 9.64 -12.67 -7.26
N LEU A 161 10.95 -12.41 -7.32
CA LEU A 161 11.89 -13.15 -8.15
C LEU A 161 12.76 -14.08 -7.29
N ASP A 162 13.36 -15.09 -7.90
CA ASP A 162 14.37 -15.95 -7.28
C ASP A 162 15.74 -15.28 -7.12
N ARG A 163 15.90 -14.08 -7.66
CA ARG A 163 17.13 -13.28 -7.76
C ARG A 163 16.89 -11.82 -7.39
N GLU A 164 17.96 -11.04 -7.34
CA GLU A 164 17.87 -9.60 -7.14
C GLU A 164 17.12 -8.90 -8.30
N VAL A 165 16.25 -7.95 -7.95
CA VAL A 165 15.42 -7.23 -8.93
C VAL A 165 16.14 -6.05 -9.60
N ARG A 166 17.27 -5.58 -9.05
CA ARG A 166 17.97 -4.39 -9.55
C ARG A 166 18.27 -4.42 -11.04
N PRO A 167 18.78 -5.53 -11.63
CA PRO A 167 19.05 -5.58 -13.08
C PRO A 167 17.77 -5.39 -13.91
N VAL A 168 16.66 -6.01 -13.50
CA VAL A 168 15.37 -5.88 -14.18
C VAL A 168 14.84 -4.44 -14.05
N LEU A 169 14.92 -3.84 -12.86
CA LEU A 169 14.48 -2.46 -12.64
C LEU A 169 15.29 -1.46 -13.49
N ALA A 170 16.60 -1.68 -13.67
CA ALA A 170 17.43 -0.85 -14.54
C ALA A 170 16.96 -0.92 -16.00
N ARG A 171 16.67 -2.12 -16.52
CA ARG A 171 16.14 -2.31 -17.88
C ARG A 171 14.77 -1.66 -18.06
N CYS A 172 13.89 -1.81 -17.08
CA CYS A 172 12.59 -1.14 -17.08
C CYS A 172 12.75 0.39 -17.15
N LEU A 173 13.67 0.96 -16.36
CA LEU A 173 13.93 2.39 -16.33
C LEU A 173 14.46 2.89 -17.69
N ASP A 174 15.42 2.17 -18.29
CA ASP A 174 15.95 2.49 -19.63
C ASP A 174 14.86 2.48 -20.71
N ALA A 175 13.86 1.58 -20.56
CA ALA A 175 12.68 1.50 -21.43
C ALA A 175 11.55 2.50 -21.06
N GLY A 176 11.77 3.36 -20.06
CA GLY A 176 10.82 4.40 -19.63
C GLY A 176 9.74 3.92 -18.66
N LEU A 177 9.95 2.79 -17.98
CA LEU A 177 9.07 2.29 -16.92
C LEU A 177 9.75 2.45 -15.55
N LEU A 178 9.20 3.33 -14.72
CA LEU A 178 9.66 3.51 -13.35
C LEU A 178 8.96 2.52 -12.42
N LEU A 179 9.72 1.58 -11.88
CA LEU A 179 9.30 0.64 -10.84
C LEU A 179 10.20 0.78 -9.61
N SER A 180 9.75 0.27 -8.47
CA SER A 180 10.53 0.25 -7.24
C SER A 180 10.68 -1.19 -6.72
N SER A 181 11.59 -1.40 -5.78
CA SER A 181 11.71 -2.66 -5.06
C SER A 181 11.02 -2.58 -3.69
N ALA A 182 10.65 -3.75 -3.17
CA ALA A 182 10.34 -3.97 -1.77
C ALA A 182 11.25 -5.10 -1.27
N GLY A 183 12.34 -4.72 -0.60
CA GLY A 183 13.47 -5.60 -0.36
C GLY A 183 14.30 -5.87 -1.63
N GLU A 184 15.09 -6.95 -1.62
CA GLU A 184 16.05 -7.26 -2.69
C GLU A 184 15.42 -8.01 -3.88
N LYS A 185 14.35 -8.76 -3.64
CA LYS A 185 13.80 -9.74 -4.58
C LYS A 185 12.37 -9.45 -5.05
N VAL A 186 11.76 -8.35 -4.59
CA VAL A 186 10.38 -8.03 -4.96
C VAL A 186 10.33 -6.74 -5.77
N ILE A 187 9.80 -6.82 -6.99
CA ILE A 187 9.39 -5.67 -7.79
C ILE A 187 8.05 -5.18 -7.25
N ARG A 188 7.97 -3.91 -6.87
CA ARG A 188 6.74 -3.27 -6.38
C ARG A 188 6.10 -2.42 -7.45
N PHE A 189 4.80 -2.65 -7.66
CA PHE A 189 3.92 -1.86 -8.51
C PHE A 189 3.01 -1.01 -7.64
N ALA A 190 3.10 0.29 -7.77
CA ALA A 190 2.26 1.25 -7.08
C ALA A 190 1.92 2.44 -8.01
N PRO A 191 1.28 2.18 -9.15
CA PRO A 191 0.96 3.24 -10.11
C PRO A 191 -0.06 4.23 -9.54
N PRO A 192 -0.27 5.40 -10.19
CA PRO A 192 -1.35 6.31 -9.81
C PRO A 192 -2.72 5.61 -9.82
N LEU A 193 -3.63 6.02 -8.93
CA LEU A 193 -4.99 5.44 -8.87
C LEU A 193 -5.76 5.63 -10.17
N ILE A 194 -5.39 6.63 -10.96
CA ILE A 194 -5.99 6.96 -12.27
C ILE A 194 -5.34 6.25 -13.45
N VAL A 195 -4.40 5.30 -13.20
CA VAL A 195 -3.74 4.54 -14.26
C VAL A 195 -4.75 3.96 -15.24
N SER A 196 -4.45 4.02 -16.54
CA SER A 196 -5.29 3.46 -17.58
C SER A 196 -4.92 2.01 -17.92
N GLU A 197 -5.84 1.29 -18.56
CA GLU A 197 -5.59 -0.06 -19.07
C GLU A 197 -4.42 -0.13 -20.04
N LYS A 198 -4.27 0.90 -20.90
CA LYS A 198 -3.17 0.98 -21.86
C LYS A 198 -1.82 1.14 -21.17
N GLU A 199 -1.78 1.93 -20.10
CA GLU A 199 -0.55 2.11 -19.32
C GLU A 199 -0.19 0.84 -18.55
N VAL A 200 -1.17 0.14 -17.98
CA VAL A 200 -0.95 -1.18 -17.37
C VAL A 200 -0.39 -2.18 -18.39
N GLN A 201 -1.00 -2.28 -19.58
CA GLN A 201 -0.52 -3.16 -20.63
C GLN A 201 0.92 -2.80 -21.03
N ARG A 202 1.21 -1.53 -21.29
CA ARG A 202 2.55 -1.07 -21.65
C ARG A 202 3.57 -1.41 -20.58
N ALA A 203 3.23 -1.25 -19.30
CA ALA A 203 4.12 -1.57 -18.20
C ALA A 203 4.45 -3.06 -18.16
N VAL A 204 3.45 -3.92 -18.41
CA VAL A 204 3.61 -5.37 -18.46
C VAL A 204 4.49 -5.78 -19.66
N ASP A 205 4.28 -5.19 -20.85
CA ASP A 205 5.08 -5.47 -22.04
C ASP A 205 6.57 -5.12 -21.85
N ILE A 206 6.84 -3.95 -21.24
CA ILE A 206 8.21 -3.53 -20.92
C ILE A 206 8.86 -4.48 -19.91
N LEU A 207 8.12 -4.87 -18.87
CA LEU A 207 8.61 -5.79 -17.85
C LEU A 207 8.94 -7.17 -18.43
N ASP A 208 8.09 -7.72 -19.30
CA ASP A 208 8.28 -9.00 -19.95
C ASP A 208 9.58 -9.01 -20.79
N THR A 209 9.80 -7.94 -21.56
CA THR A 209 11.04 -7.73 -22.31
C THR A 209 12.24 -7.66 -21.37
N ALA A 210 12.17 -6.85 -20.30
CA ALA A 210 13.26 -6.68 -19.35
C ALA A 210 13.63 -8.00 -18.62
N LEU A 211 12.64 -8.82 -18.28
CA LEU A 211 12.86 -10.14 -17.68
C LEU A 211 13.56 -11.08 -18.68
N SER A 212 13.15 -11.08 -19.94
CA SER A 212 13.77 -11.91 -21.00
C SER A 212 15.24 -11.54 -21.22
N GLU A 213 15.59 -10.25 -21.21
CA GLU A 213 16.96 -9.77 -21.40
C GLU A 213 17.89 -10.08 -20.22
N VAL A 214 17.38 -10.13 -19.01
CA VAL A 214 18.17 -10.39 -17.78
C VAL A 214 18.34 -11.90 -17.53
N THR A 215 17.47 -12.73 -18.09
CA THR A 215 17.52 -14.20 -17.94
C THR A 215 18.29 -14.93 -19.03
N GLY A 216 18.63 -14.27 -20.14
CA GLY A 216 19.52 -14.74 -21.20
C GLY A 216 20.96 -14.55 -20.82
#